data_ac9076f9b9551026f3bbf66eae497357
#
_entry.id   ac9076f9b9551026f3bbf66eae497357
#
_cell.length_a   1.000
_cell.length_b   1.000
_cell.length_c   1.000
_cell.angle_alpha   90.00
_cell.angle_beta   90.00
_cell.angle_gamma   90.00
#
_symmetry.space_group_name_H-M   'P 1'
#
loop_
_entity.id
_entity.type
_entity.pdbx_description
1 polymer ?
#
loop_
_entity_poly.entity_id
_entity_poly.type
_entity_poly.pdbx_seq_one_letter_code
_entity_poly.pdbx_strand_id
1 'polypeptide(L)'
;MIKQYFKQALAQLRQHPLISVISIAGTALSIFLIMLVVMLQQVKVAPFSPESNRDRFLHVHYMSISHKDWGDGTSNGPMSVRTAREIYKSLKTPEAVTIYCSMPVSTPVSLPAMPAIGADVRETDDTFFKVFDFRFVNGKPYDEATFNAGTPVAVITESISRALFGSTESAGKEFLLNHAPYRVVGVVKDVSTLADASYGQVWIPFTSTDLPNDTWSDQHMGMMSVTILARSHDDFGEIRAEAKRRMSEYNSILADQGYTLIDRNRPYDQETQSISFAANLEPDLKSARRERAIIFIILLLVPAINLSSMTQSRLRQRVAEIGVRRAFGSTRMEMVGQIIMENLVVTLLAGAVGLFISIVMAYLGTDILFAQPYSATLNAPTVDSSILLHPSTFLYALLFCFCLLYTSPSPRDC
;
A
#
# COMPACT_ATOMS: atom_id res chain seq x y z
N MET A 1 11.82 -3.21 42.96
CA MET A 1 12.24 -4.45 42.27
C MET A 1 12.50 -4.23 40.76
N ILE A 2 11.55 -3.80 39.95
CA ILE A 2 11.71 -3.60 38.48
C ILE A 2 12.92 -2.70 38.12
N LYS A 3 13.07 -1.53 38.78
CA LYS A 3 14.19 -0.59 38.57
C LYS A 3 15.56 -1.24 38.89
N GLN A 4 15.60 -2.18 39.82
CA GLN A 4 16.81 -2.89 40.22
C GLN A 4 17.19 -3.96 39.18
N TYR A 5 16.21 -4.72 38.67
CA TYR A 5 16.40 -5.68 37.58
C TYR A 5 16.86 -5.00 36.30
N PHE A 6 16.30 -3.83 35.95
CA PHE A 6 16.74 -3.06 34.79
C PHE A 6 18.21 -2.58 34.92
N LYS A 7 18.60 -2.08 36.09
CA LYS A 7 20.02 -1.70 36.34
C LYS A 7 20.95 -2.92 36.25
N GLN A 8 20.54 -4.05 36.77
CA GLN A 8 21.30 -5.30 36.67
C GLN A 8 21.43 -5.79 35.24
N ALA A 9 20.34 -5.74 34.43
CA ALA A 9 20.37 -6.08 33.04
C ALA A 9 21.38 -5.22 32.25
N LEU A 10 21.37 -3.88 32.49
CA LEU A 10 22.31 -2.96 31.84
C LEU A 10 23.77 -3.19 32.27
N ALA A 11 24.00 -3.46 33.55
CA ALA A 11 25.34 -3.78 34.06
C ALA A 11 25.92 -5.06 33.43
N GLN A 12 25.06 -6.05 33.22
CA GLN A 12 25.41 -7.31 32.59
C GLN A 12 25.76 -7.21 31.12
N LEU A 13 25.02 -6.37 30.36
CA LEU A 13 25.37 -6.07 28.96
C LEU A 13 26.79 -5.50 28.85
N ARG A 14 27.22 -4.73 29.86
CA ARG A 14 28.57 -4.15 29.93
C ARG A 14 29.65 -5.15 30.37
N GLN A 15 29.31 -6.17 31.17
CA GLN A 15 30.29 -7.18 31.66
C GLN A 15 30.71 -8.15 30.56
N HIS A 16 29.79 -8.48 29.60
CA HIS A 16 30.07 -9.38 28.48
C HIS A 16 29.77 -8.72 27.16
N PRO A 17 30.53 -7.69 26.75
CA PRO A 17 30.15 -6.81 25.61
C PRO A 17 30.07 -7.58 24.29
N LEU A 18 30.99 -8.51 24.02
CA LEU A 18 31.01 -9.26 22.77
C LEU A 18 29.73 -10.10 22.57
N ILE A 19 29.37 -10.87 23.62
CA ILE A 19 28.15 -11.70 23.58
C ILE A 19 26.89 -10.84 23.47
N SER A 20 26.89 -9.72 24.19
CA SER A 20 25.76 -8.78 24.15
C SER A 20 25.57 -8.14 22.78
N VAL A 21 26.67 -7.71 22.13
CA VAL A 21 26.63 -7.14 20.75
C VAL A 21 26.16 -8.19 19.75
N ILE A 22 26.67 -9.41 19.81
CA ILE A 22 26.24 -10.49 18.91
C ILE A 22 24.75 -10.79 19.11
N SER A 23 24.27 -10.84 20.37
CA SER A 23 22.86 -11.05 20.68
C SER A 23 21.97 -9.95 20.10
N ILE A 24 22.35 -8.70 20.38
CA ILE A 24 21.57 -7.52 19.91
C ILE A 24 21.60 -7.47 18.39
N ALA A 25 22.75 -7.66 17.75
CA ALA A 25 22.88 -7.63 16.30
C ALA A 25 22.06 -8.73 15.60
N GLY A 26 22.14 -9.98 16.08
CA GLY A 26 21.38 -11.09 15.51
C GLY A 26 19.86 -10.91 15.68
N THR A 27 19.41 -10.43 16.84
CA THR A 27 18.00 -10.15 17.09
C THR A 27 17.54 -8.91 16.29
N ALA A 28 18.36 -7.86 16.20
CA ALA A 28 18.06 -6.67 15.42
C ALA A 28 17.94 -6.96 13.92
N LEU A 29 18.82 -7.82 13.37
CA LEU A 29 18.73 -8.25 11.97
C LEU A 29 17.42 -8.99 11.69
N SER A 30 16.98 -9.84 12.61
CA SER A 30 15.72 -10.57 12.45
C SER A 30 14.52 -9.64 12.54
N ILE A 31 14.51 -8.70 13.50
CA ILE A 31 13.45 -7.70 13.62
C ILE A 31 13.44 -6.78 12.40
N PHE A 32 14.61 -6.40 11.89
CA PHE A 32 14.75 -5.65 10.64
C PHE A 32 14.05 -6.36 9.47
N LEU A 33 14.30 -7.65 9.25
CA LEU A 33 13.68 -8.42 8.17
C LEU A 33 12.16 -8.52 8.33
N ILE A 34 11.68 -8.77 9.57
CA ILE A 34 10.26 -8.82 9.87
C ILE A 34 9.62 -7.46 9.57
N MET A 35 10.22 -6.37 10.05
CA MET A 35 9.68 -5.02 9.85
C MET A 35 9.70 -4.60 8.39
N LEU A 36 10.70 -5.03 7.62
CA LEU A 36 10.73 -4.81 6.19
C LEU A 36 9.53 -5.46 5.48
N VAL A 37 9.24 -6.73 5.80
CA VAL A 37 8.07 -7.43 5.25
C VAL A 37 6.76 -6.76 5.68
N VAL A 38 6.66 -6.32 6.95
CA VAL A 38 5.50 -5.55 7.44
C VAL A 38 5.32 -4.25 6.66
N MET A 39 6.39 -3.47 6.46
CA MET A 39 6.33 -2.20 5.71
C MET A 39 5.92 -2.43 4.26
N LEU A 40 6.49 -3.42 3.57
CA LEU A 40 6.10 -3.79 2.21
C LEU A 40 4.62 -4.17 2.10
N GLN A 41 4.07 -4.81 3.13
CA GLN A 41 2.65 -5.14 3.19
C GLN A 41 1.79 -3.91 3.50
N GLN A 42 2.21 -3.07 4.44
CA GLN A 42 1.47 -1.86 4.82
C GLN A 42 1.32 -0.87 3.68
N VAL A 43 2.38 -0.66 2.90
CA VAL A 43 2.35 0.19 1.70
C VAL A 43 1.21 -0.20 0.75
N LYS A 44 0.89 -1.50 0.65
CA LYS A 44 -0.16 -1.99 -0.24
C LYS A 44 -1.57 -1.81 0.29
N VAL A 45 -1.77 -1.80 1.62
CA VAL A 45 -3.10 -1.86 2.24
C VAL A 45 -3.41 -0.72 3.19
N ALA A 46 -2.41 -0.11 3.83
CA ALA A 46 -2.64 0.95 4.80
C ALA A 46 -3.16 2.23 4.12
N PRO A 47 -4.06 2.96 4.78
CA PRO A 47 -4.57 4.23 4.28
C PRO A 47 -3.48 5.31 4.36
N PHE A 48 -3.31 6.08 3.28
CA PHE A 48 -2.50 7.29 3.22
C PHE A 48 -3.03 8.23 2.11
N SER A 49 -2.78 9.54 2.25
CA SER A 49 -3.27 10.52 1.28
C SER A 49 -2.61 10.33 -0.11
N PRO A 50 -3.39 10.41 -1.24
CA PRO A 50 -4.81 10.73 -1.30
C PRO A 50 -5.76 9.53 -1.17
N GLU A 51 -5.28 8.34 -0.84
CA GLU A 51 -6.06 7.11 -0.65
C GLU A 51 -6.33 6.83 0.84
N SER A 52 -6.72 7.86 1.61
CA SER A 52 -6.95 7.76 3.05
C SER A 52 -8.15 6.87 3.43
N ASN A 53 -9.02 6.55 2.48
CA ASN A 53 -10.20 5.71 2.65
C ASN A 53 -10.02 4.30 2.08
N ARG A 54 -8.80 3.75 2.02
CA ARG A 54 -8.53 2.42 1.46
C ARG A 54 -9.34 1.29 2.10
N ASP A 55 -9.70 1.43 3.35
CA ASP A 55 -10.58 0.52 4.09
C ASP A 55 -12.04 0.51 3.60
N ARG A 56 -12.45 1.54 2.83
CA ARG A 56 -13.77 1.69 2.23
C ARG A 56 -13.77 1.59 0.70
N PHE A 57 -12.63 1.28 0.08
CA PHE A 57 -12.53 1.15 -1.36
C PHE A 57 -12.86 -0.26 -1.85
N LEU A 58 -13.57 -0.31 -2.96
CA LEU A 58 -13.70 -1.47 -3.83
C LEU A 58 -13.20 -1.10 -5.23
N HIS A 59 -12.37 -1.97 -5.81
CA HIS A 59 -11.65 -1.71 -7.06
C HIS A 59 -12.07 -2.66 -8.17
N VAL A 60 -12.14 -2.12 -9.39
CA VAL A 60 -12.29 -2.89 -10.63
C VAL A 60 -11.25 -2.36 -11.63
N HIS A 61 -10.02 -2.87 -11.55
CA HIS A 61 -8.96 -2.45 -12.46
C HIS A 61 -9.07 -3.12 -13.82
N TYR A 62 -9.57 -4.35 -13.84
CA TYR A 62 -9.66 -5.17 -15.05
C TYR A 62 -11.03 -5.83 -15.17
N MET A 63 -11.35 -6.22 -16.41
CA MET A 63 -12.52 -6.98 -16.79
C MET A 63 -12.09 -8.13 -17.72
N SER A 64 -12.89 -9.18 -17.80
CA SER A 64 -12.77 -10.22 -18.83
C SER A 64 -14.05 -10.25 -19.63
N ILE A 65 -13.93 -10.48 -20.95
CA ILE A 65 -15.06 -10.66 -21.85
C ILE A 65 -14.80 -11.90 -22.71
N SER A 66 -15.83 -12.71 -22.96
CA SER A 66 -15.83 -13.84 -23.91
C SER A 66 -16.77 -13.54 -25.06
N HIS A 67 -16.57 -14.21 -26.17
CA HIS A 67 -17.48 -14.21 -27.31
C HIS A 67 -17.77 -15.63 -27.74
N LYS A 68 -19.00 -15.92 -28.18
CA LYS A 68 -19.46 -17.26 -28.55
C LYS A 68 -18.56 -17.97 -29.56
N ASP A 69 -17.89 -17.20 -30.45
CA ASP A 69 -17.03 -17.76 -31.50
C ASP A 69 -15.56 -17.96 -31.03
N TRP A 70 -15.22 -17.59 -29.81
CA TRP A 70 -13.84 -17.71 -29.29
C TRP A 70 -13.58 -19.01 -28.52
N GLY A 71 -14.58 -19.90 -28.40
CA GLY A 71 -14.49 -21.10 -27.55
C GLY A 71 -14.26 -20.66 -26.09
N ASP A 72 -13.21 -21.20 -25.43
CA ASP A 72 -12.83 -20.86 -24.08
C ASP A 72 -11.97 -19.58 -24.00
N GLY A 73 -11.74 -18.90 -25.12
CA GLY A 73 -10.93 -17.69 -25.19
C GLY A 73 -11.61 -16.48 -24.52
N THR A 74 -10.81 -15.64 -23.88
CA THR A 74 -11.27 -14.38 -23.28
C THR A 74 -10.36 -13.21 -23.69
N SER A 75 -10.95 -12.05 -23.95
CA SER A 75 -10.23 -10.79 -23.99
C SER A 75 -10.19 -10.20 -22.57
N ASN A 76 -9.03 -9.72 -22.16
CA ASN A 76 -8.77 -9.35 -20.77
C ASN A 76 -8.05 -8.00 -20.73
N GLY A 77 -8.47 -7.12 -19.84
CA GLY A 77 -7.88 -5.78 -19.69
C GLY A 77 -8.80 -4.83 -18.93
N PRO A 78 -8.49 -3.53 -18.94
CA PRO A 78 -9.38 -2.51 -18.45
C PRO A 78 -10.66 -2.44 -19.27
N MET A 79 -11.70 -1.81 -18.75
CA MET A 79 -13.00 -1.70 -19.39
C MET A 79 -13.13 -0.39 -20.19
N SER A 80 -14.14 -0.33 -21.08
CA SER A 80 -14.50 0.94 -21.73
C SER A 80 -15.26 1.87 -20.78
N VAL A 81 -15.32 3.15 -21.12
CA VAL A 81 -16.17 4.14 -20.40
C VAL A 81 -17.62 3.69 -20.38
N ARG A 82 -18.11 3.12 -21.51
CA ARG A 82 -19.48 2.60 -21.64
C ARG A 82 -19.75 1.51 -20.60
N THR A 83 -18.93 0.47 -20.55
CA THR A 83 -19.06 -0.63 -19.60
C THR A 83 -18.96 -0.15 -18.15
N ALA A 84 -18.03 0.76 -17.86
CA ALA A 84 -17.85 1.34 -16.52
C ALA A 84 -19.10 2.14 -16.07
N ARG A 85 -19.71 2.91 -16.98
CA ARG A 85 -20.92 3.70 -16.69
C ARG A 85 -22.13 2.82 -16.46
N GLU A 86 -22.38 1.84 -17.34
CA GLU A 86 -23.57 0.98 -17.28
C GLU A 86 -23.58 0.10 -16.01
N ILE A 87 -22.43 -0.44 -15.61
CA ILE A 87 -22.36 -1.36 -14.49
C ILE A 87 -22.09 -0.66 -13.18
N TYR A 88 -21.07 0.21 -13.11
CA TYR A 88 -20.55 0.72 -11.84
C TYR A 88 -20.96 2.15 -11.51
N LYS A 89 -20.99 3.07 -12.49
CA LYS A 89 -21.43 4.45 -12.23
C LYS A 89 -22.91 4.54 -11.93
N SER A 90 -23.69 3.54 -12.33
CA SER A 90 -25.13 3.42 -12.08
C SER A 90 -25.49 2.89 -10.69
N LEU A 91 -24.50 2.45 -9.87
CA LEU A 91 -24.71 1.93 -8.52
C LEU A 91 -25.27 3.03 -7.60
N LYS A 92 -26.21 2.64 -6.72
CA LYS A 92 -26.89 3.56 -5.78
C LYS A 92 -26.42 3.40 -4.33
N THR A 93 -25.94 2.21 -3.97
CA THR A 93 -25.48 1.90 -2.62
C THR A 93 -24.22 2.66 -2.20
N PRO A 94 -23.19 2.83 -3.08
CA PRO A 94 -21.96 3.53 -2.69
C PRO A 94 -22.15 5.01 -2.39
N GLU A 95 -21.20 5.60 -1.68
CA GLU A 95 -21.09 7.06 -1.49
C GLU A 95 -20.70 7.76 -2.79
N ALA A 96 -19.72 7.21 -3.52
CA ALA A 96 -19.26 7.72 -4.80
C ALA A 96 -18.60 6.62 -5.63
N VAL A 97 -18.60 6.80 -6.96
CA VAL A 97 -17.90 5.94 -7.92
C VAL A 97 -17.12 6.81 -8.88
N THR A 98 -15.84 6.50 -9.10
CA THR A 98 -14.99 7.20 -10.07
C THR A 98 -14.50 6.27 -11.15
N ILE A 99 -14.44 6.81 -12.38
CA ILE A 99 -13.89 6.18 -13.58
C ILE A 99 -12.62 6.95 -13.97
N TYR A 100 -11.53 6.24 -14.18
CA TYR A 100 -10.24 6.86 -14.53
C TYR A 100 -9.40 5.94 -15.40
N CYS A 101 -8.44 6.51 -16.15
CA CYS A 101 -7.51 5.72 -16.94
C CYS A 101 -6.69 4.78 -16.04
N SER A 102 -6.63 3.50 -16.40
CA SER A 102 -5.98 2.45 -15.60
C SER A 102 -4.52 2.75 -15.27
N MET A 103 -3.80 3.32 -16.22
CA MET A 103 -2.40 3.68 -16.07
C MET A 103 -2.17 5.14 -16.45
N PRO A 104 -1.38 5.90 -15.69
CA PRO A 104 -0.93 7.21 -16.12
C PRO A 104 -0.04 7.06 -17.36
N VAL A 105 -0.13 8.03 -18.27
CA VAL A 105 0.67 8.07 -19.50
C VAL A 105 1.69 9.19 -19.37
N SER A 106 2.96 8.86 -19.60
CA SER A 106 4.01 9.87 -19.62
C SER A 106 3.86 10.78 -20.84
N THR A 107 3.63 12.06 -20.58
CA THR A 107 3.28 13.05 -21.60
C THR A 107 4.15 14.31 -21.44
N PRO A 108 4.63 14.92 -22.52
CA PRO A 108 5.38 16.17 -22.44
C PRO A 108 4.47 17.34 -22.02
N VAL A 109 4.93 18.11 -21.03
CA VAL A 109 4.33 19.38 -20.60
C VAL A 109 5.34 20.51 -20.73
N SER A 110 4.91 21.68 -21.17
CA SER A 110 5.77 22.84 -21.39
C SER A 110 5.02 24.17 -21.31
N LEU A 111 5.75 25.25 -21.18
CA LEU A 111 5.26 26.58 -21.54
C LEU A 111 5.62 26.89 -23.00
N PRO A 112 4.90 27.82 -23.66
CA PRO A 112 5.25 28.26 -25.00
C PRO A 112 6.73 28.69 -25.10
N ALA A 113 7.43 28.18 -26.11
CA ALA A 113 8.87 28.43 -26.36
C ALA A 113 9.83 27.95 -25.23
N MET A 114 9.39 27.11 -24.32
CA MET A 114 10.22 26.50 -23.27
C MET A 114 10.43 25.00 -23.57
N PRO A 115 11.55 24.41 -23.10
CA PRO A 115 11.75 22.96 -23.19
C PRO A 115 10.62 22.20 -22.50
N ALA A 116 10.23 21.07 -23.07
CA ALA A 116 9.23 20.20 -22.46
C ALA A 116 9.87 19.33 -21.36
N ILE A 117 9.11 19.10 -20.31
CA ILE A 117 9.41 18.12 -19.26
C ILE A 117 8.38 16.98 -19.34
N GLY A 118 8.79 15.76 -18.98
CA GLY A 118 7.86 14.64 -18.89
C GLY A 118 7.02 14.73 -17.61
N ALA A 119 5.73 14.44 -17.73
CA ALA A 119 4.83 14.32 -16.60
C ALA A 119 3.92 13.10 -16.75
N ASP A 120 3.62 12.43 -15.66
CA ASP A 120 2.69 11.31 -15.62
C ASP A 120 1.26 11.85 -15.56
N VAL A 121 0.54 11.73 -16.67
CA VAL A 121 -0.83 12.26 -16.87
C VAL A 121 -1.84 11.15 -16.64
N ARG A 122 -2.83 11.40 -15.80
CA ARG A 122 -3.97 10.50 -15.59
C ARG A 122 -5.26 11.19 -16.01
N GLU A 123 -6.03 10.51 -16.82
CA GLU A 123 -7.35 10.97 -17.25
C GLU A 123 -8.42 10.44 -16.30
N THR A 124 -9.31 11.32 -15.83
CA THR A 124 -10.29 11.00 -14.78
C THR A 124 -11.67 11.61 -15.05
N ASP A 125 -12.66 11.16 -14.30
CA ASP A 125 -13.96 11.85 -14.24
C ASP A 125 -13.98 12.94 -13.15
N ASP A 126 -15.10 13.63 -13.05
CA ASP A 126 -15.38 14.70 -12.08
C ASP A 126 -15.43 14.22 -10.62
N THR A 127 -15.80 12.95 -10.41
CA THR A 127 -15.91 12.35 -9.07
C THR A 127 -14.57 11.85 -8.49
N PHE A 128 -13.52 11.87 -9.27
CA PHE A 128 -12.19 11.39 -8.86
C PHE A 128 -11.70 12.07 -7.58
N PHE A 129 -11.78 13.38 -7.51
CA PHE A 129 -11.36 14.17 -6.35
C PHE A 129 -12.34 14.12 -5.16
N LYS A 130 -13.50 13.50 -5.32
CA LYS A 130 -14.43 13.18 -4.23
C LYS A 130 -14.09 11.83 -3.61
N VAL A 131 -13.68 10.86 -4.43
CA VAL A 131 -13.29 9.52 -3.98
C VAL A 131 -11.92 9.54 -3.31
N PHE A 132 -10.98 10.28 -3.89
CA PHE A 132 -9.61 10.41 -3.41
C PHE A 132 -9.39 11.75 -2.71
N ASP A 133 -8.77 11.69 -1.52
CA ASP A 133 -8.59 12.83 -0.60
C ASP A 133 -7.33 13.63 -0.92
N PHE A 134 -7.37 14.39 -2.02
CA PHE A 134 -6.26 15.22 -2.45
C PHE A 134 -6.11 16.48 -1.58
N ARG A 135 -4.88 16.83 -1.24
CA ARG A 135 -4.56 18.08 -0.52
C ARG A 135 -4.29 19.20 -1.51
N PHE A 136 -5.29 20.03 -1.75
CA PHE A 136 -5.14 21.21 -2.60
C PHE A 136 -4.29 22.29 -1.89
N VAL A 137 -3.31 22.82 -2.63
CA VAL A 137 -2.43 23.92 -2.21
C VAL A 137 -2.96 25.25 -2.80
N ASN A 138 -3.47 25.20 -4.02
CA ASN A 138 -4.02 26.36 -4.73
C ASN A 138 -5.17 25.90 -5.64
N GLY A 139 -6.19 26.73 -5.83
CA GLY A 139 -7.34 26.39 -6.68
C GLY A 139 -8.25 25.30 -6.13
N LYS A 140 -8.93 24.58 -7.01
CA LYS A 140 -9.92 23.53 -6.70
C LYS A 140 -9.98 22.49 -7.82
N PRO A 141 -10.60 21.30 -7.60
CA PRO A 141 -10.84 20.34 -8.68
C PRO A 141 -11.78 20.89 -9.74
N TYR A 142 -11.76 20.29 -10.94
CA TYR A 142 -12.81 20.55 -11.94
C TYR A 142 -14.13 19.88 -11.50
N ASP A 143 -15.22 20.49 -11.91
CA ASP A 143 -16.57 20.06 -11.60
C ASP A 143 -17.23 19.29 -12.75
N GLU A 144 -18.43 18.75 -12.49
CA GLU A 144 -19.22 18.01 -13.45
C GLU A 144 -19.51 18.81 -14.72
N ALA A 145 -19.78 20.11 -14.61
CA ALA A 145 -20.05 20.98 -15.77
C ALA A 145 -18.83 21.09 -16.70
N THR A 146 -17.65 21.31 -16.10
CA THR A 146 -16.36 21.35 -16.80
C THR A 146 -16.02 20.01 -17.46
N PHE A 147 -16.26 18.92 -16.74
CA PHE A 147 -16.05 17.57 -17.24
C PHE A 147 -16.98 17.27 -18.42
N ASN A 148 -18.29 17.53 -18.30
CA ASN A 148 -19.27 17.26 -19.37
C ASN A 148 -19.04 18.11 -20.61
N ALA A 149 -18.53 19.32 -20.44
CA ALA A 149 -18.16 20.20 -21.55
C ALA A 149 -16.87 19.79 -22.27
N GLY A 150 -16.12 18.82 -21.77
CA GLY A 150 -14.81 18.43 -22.32
C GLY A 150 -13.79 19.57 -22.29
N THR A 151 -13.90 20.48 -21.33
CA THR A 151 -13.02 21.65 -21.25
C THR A 151 -11.59 21.23 -20.93
N PRO A 152 -10.56 21.72 -21.69
CA PRO A 152 -9.15 21.37 -21.45
C PRO A 152 -8.62 22.07 -20.20
N VAL A 153 -8.86 21.47 -19.05
CA VAL A 153 -8.38 21.90 -17.73
C VAL A 153 -7.55 20.81 -17.08
N ALA A 154 -6.69 21.20 -16.15
CA ALA A 154 -5.83 20.28 -15.43
C ALA A 154 -5.73 20.63 -13.95
N VAL A 155 -5.66 19.58 -13.12
CA VAL A 155 -5.10 19.64 -11.77
C VAL A 155 -3.67 19.13 -11.87
N ILE A 156 -2.71 19.85 -11.27
CA ILE A 156 -1.28 19.51 -11.36
C ILE A 156 -0.66 19.39 -9.95
N THR A 157 0.43 18.65 -9.83
CA THR A 157 1.20 18.60 -8.58
C THR A 157 1.97 19.89 -8.34
N GLU A 158 2.36 20.13 -7.06
CA GLU A 158 3.20 21.27 -6.71
C GLU A 158 4.57 21.22 -7.37
N SER A 159 5.15 20.04 -7.59
CA SER A 159 6.43 19.86 -8.31
C SER A 159 6.30 20.30 -9.78
N ILE A 160 5.26 19.88 -10.50
CA ILE A 160 4.99 20.31 -11.87
C ILE A 160 4.69 21.81 -11.93
N SER A 161 3.92 22.33 -10.99
CA SER A 161 3.64 23.76 -10.89
C SER A 161 4.91 24.59 -10.71
N ARG A 162 5.83 24.17 -9.86
CA ARG A 162 7.13 24.82 -9.65
C ARG A 162 8.03 24.71 -10.88
N ALA A 163 8.05 23.55 -11.51
CA ALA A 163 8.88 23.31 -12.70
C ALA A 163 8.45 24.18 -13.89
N LEU A 164 7.13 24.36 -14.10
CA LEU A 164 6.59 25.16 -15.20
C LEU A 164 6.58 26.66 -14.87
N PHE A 165 6.11 27.05 -13.67
CA PHE A 165 5.77 28.43 -13.35
C PHE A 165 6.65 29.06 -12.25
N GLY A 166 7.56 28.30 -11.63
CA GLY A 166 8.40 28.77 -10.54
C GLY A 166 7.65 28.97 -9.20
N SER A 167 6.35 28.64 -9.14
CA SER A 167 5.47 28.88 -7.98
C SER A 167 4.40 27.79 -7.87
N THR A 168 3.83 27.63 -6.69
CA THR A 168 2.63 26.80 -6.47
C THR A 168 1.31 27.56 -6.71
N GLU A 169 1.37 28.87 -6.91
CA GLU A 169 0.22 29.72 -7.23
C GLU A 169 0.06 29.80 -8.75
N SER A 170 -0.43 28.73 -9.36
CA SER A 170 -0.57 28.63 -10.82
C SER A 170 -2.00 28.39 -11.30
N ALA A 171 -3.00 28.35 -10.41
CA ALA A 171 -4.41 28.26 -10.80
C ALA A 171 -4.78 29.43 -11.72
N GLY A 172 -5.43 29.13 -12.86
CA GLY A 172 -5.79 30.08 -13.91
C GLY A 172 -4.74 30.25 -15.00
N LYS A 173 -3.49 29.81 -14.82
CA LYS A 173 -2.43 29.88 -15.84
C LYS A 173 -2.59 28.75 -16.85
N GLU A 174 -2.06 28.96 -18.06
CA GLU A 174 -2.08 28.00 -19.15
C GLU A 174 -0.70 27.36 -19.36
N PHE A 175 -0.71 26.12 -19.80
CA PHE A 175 0.45 25.36 -20.20
C PHE A 175 0.11 24.46 -21.39
N LEU A 176 1.11 23.91 -22.05
CA LEU A 176 0.92 22.96 -23.14
C LEU A 176 1.08 21.53 -22.62
N LEU A 177 0.04 20.72 -22.81
CA LEU A 177 0.06 19.28 -22.59
C LEU A 177 0.02 18.61 -23.97
N ASN A 178 1.09 17.88 -24.32
CA ASN A 178 1.25 17.31 -25.65
C ASN A 178 0.94 18.33 -26.78
N HIS A 179 1.48 19.53 -26.65
CA HIS A 179 1.28 20.68 -27.57
C HIS A 179 -0.12 21.30 -27.57
N ALA A 180 -1.09 20.76 -26.85
CA ALA A 180 -2.42 21.34 -26.71
C ALA A 180 -2.50 22.23 -25.44
N PRO A 181 -3.20 23.41 -25.53
CA PRO A 181 -3.32 24.30 -24.38
C PRO A 181 -4.29 23.75 -23.34
N TYR A 182 -3.84 23.68 -22.08
CA TYR A 182 -4.64 23.33 -20.91
C TYR A 182 -4.53 24.43 -19.85
N ARG A 183 -5.61 24.70 -19.15
CA ARG A 183 -5.64 25.66 -18.04
C ARG A 183 -5.58 24.94 -16.69
N VAL A 184 -4.64 25.34 -15.83
CA VAL A 184 -4.55 24.86 -14.46
C VAL A 184 -5.75 25.35 -13.66
N VAL A 185 -6.54 24.44 -13.07
CA VAL A 185 -7.65 24.77 -12.17
C VAL A 185 -7.32 24.50 -10.70
N GLY A 186 -6.38 23.61 -10.44
CA GLY A 186 -5.93 23.29 -9.10
C GLY A 186 -4.49 22.81 -9.05
N VAL A 187 -3.86 23.04 -7.91
CA VAL A 187 -2.52 22.53 -7.56
C VAL A 187 -2.65 21.72 -6.29
N VAL A 188 -2.14 20.49 -6.32
CA VAL A 188 -2.17 19.57 -5.19
C VAL A 188 -0.76 19.23 -4.71
N LYS A 189 -0.64 18.73 -3.48
CA LYS A 189 0.59 18.12 -2.98
C LYS A 189 1.03 16.99 -3.90
N ASP A 190 2.34 16.75 -3.97
CA ASP A 190 2.88 15.62 -4.70
C ASP A 190 2.32 14.31 -4.15
N VAL A 191 2.04 13.37 -5.06
CA VAL A 191 1.44 12.08 -4.76
C VAL A 191 2.48 10.98 -4.91
N SER A 192 2.52 10.08 -3.95
CA SER A 192 3.40 8.90 -4.02
C SER A 192 2.94 7.96 -5.14
N THR A 193 3.88 7.40 -5.89
CA THR A 193 3.62 6.35 -6.89
C THR A 193 3.00 5.09 -6.28
N LEU A 194 3.06 4.93 -4.96
CA LEU A 194 2.45 3.83 -4.21
C LEU A 194 0.94 3.99 -4.01
N ALA A 195 0.40 5.17 -4.33
CA ALA A 195 -1.03 5.42 -4.42
C ALA A 195 -1.53 5.04 -5.83
N ASP A 196 -1.52 3.74 -6.14
CA ASP A 196 -1.66 3.19 -7.49
C ASP A 196 -2.93 3.68 -8.22
N ALA A 197 -4.06 3.70 -7.53
CA ALA A 197 -5.33 4.13 -8.11
C ALA A 197 -5.42 5.65 -8.34
N SER A 198 -4.77 6.45 -7.49
CA SER A 198 -4.87 7.91 -7.53
C SER A 198 -3.63 8.61 -8.11
N TYR A 199 -2.50 7.91 -8.26
CA TYR A 199 -1.25 8.50 -8.72
C TYR A 199 -1.34 9.14 -10.10
N GLY A 200 -0.72 10.27 -10.21
CA GLY A 200 -0.46 11.08 -11.40
C GLY A 200 0.33 12.31 -10.98
N GLN A 201 0.81 13.07 -11.94
CA GLN A 201 1.39 14.40 -11.74
C GLN A 201 0.51 15.49 -12.35
N VAL A 202 -0.29 15.09 -13.33
CA VAL A 202 -1.29 15.92 -14.00
C VAL A 202 -2.57 15.09 -14.13
N TRP A 203 -3.71 15.63 -13.73
CA TRP A 203 -5.02 15.01 -13.89
C TRP A 203 -5.87 15.88 -14.80
N ILE A 204 -6.47 15.27 -15.83
CA ILE A 204 -7.33 15.93 -16.80
C ILE A 204 -8.65 15.18 -16.97
N PRO A 205 -9.74 15.86 -17.38
CA PRO A 205 -10.99 15.20 -17.75
C PRO A 205 -10.77 14.27 -18.95
N PHE A 206 -11.14 13.00 -18.88
CA PHE A 206 -11.03 12.10 -20.04
C PHE A 206 -11.96 12.52 -21.19
N THR A 207 -12.96 13.39 -20.94
CA THR A 207 -13.83 13.98 -21.96
C THR A 207 -13.12 15.07 -22.80
N SER A 208 -11.94 15.53 -22.37
CA SER A 208 -11.11 16.48 -23.13
C SER A 208 -10.15 15.81 -24.11
N THR A 209 -10.19 14.47 -24.22
CA THR A 209 -9.30 13.67 -25.06
C THR A 209 -10.07 12.61 -25.84
N ASP A 210 -9.37 11.90 -26.72
CA ASP A 210 -9.94 10.78 -27.49
C ASP A 210 -9.84 9.42 -26.78
N LEU A 211 -9.26 9.35 -25.57
CA LEU A 211 -9.07 8.12 -24.81
C LEU A 211 -10.35 7.29 -24.59
N PRO A 212 -11.55 7.89 -24.38
CA PRO A 212 -12.81 7.15 -24.29
C PRO A 212 -13.15 6.32 -25.54
N ASN A 213 -12.57 6.68 -26.69
CA ASN A 213 -12.78 5.99 -27.97
C ASN A 213 -11.75 4.89 -28.24
N ASP A 214 -10.68 4.80 -27.42
CA ASP A 214 -9.69 3.73 -27.49
C ASP A 214 -10.27 2.46 -26.86
N THR A 215 -10.97 1.69 -27.69
CA THR A 215 -11.77 0.54 -27.28
C THR A 215 -11.56 -0.65 -28.19
N TRP A 216 -11.82 -1.84 -27.65
CA TRP A 216 -11.84 -3.10 -28.40
C TRP A 216 -13.00 -4.01 -27.96
N SER A 217 -13.13 -5.20 -28.55
CA SER A 217 -14.22 -6.15 -28.25
C SER A 217 -15.59 -5.47 -28.32
N ASP A 218 -15.88 -4.85 -29.48
CA ASP A 218 -17.12 -4.12 -29.76
C ASP A 218 -17.44 -3.03 -28.72
N GLN A 219 -16.44 -2.24 -28.38
CA GLN A 219 -16.51 -1.10 -27.44
C GLN A 219 -16.81 -1.48 -25.98
N HIS A 220 -16.64 -2.75 -25.58
CA HIS A 220 -16.84 -3.17 -24.20
C HIS A 220 -15.58 -3.11 -23.37
N MET A 221 -14.42 -3.32 -24.00
CA MET A 221 -13.10 -3.19 -23.39
C MET A 221 -12.47 -1.85 -23.79
N GLY A 222 -11.58 -1.33 -22.98
CA GLY A 222 -10.93 -0.01 -23.19
C GLY A 222 -9.87 0.25 -22.14
N MET A 223 -9.64 1.49 -21.79
CA MET A 223 -8.52 1.90 -20.93
C MET A 223 -8.93 2.28 -19.49
N MET A 224 -10.19 2.03 -19.08
CA MET A 224 -10.72 2.55 -17.82
C MET A 224 -10.72 1.54 -16.70
N SER A 225 -10.42 2.03 -15.50
CA SER A 225 -10.60 1.38 -14.20
C SER A 225 -11.65 2.11 -13.38
N VAL A 226 -12.17 1.44 -12.36
CA VAL A 226 -13.17 1.98 -11.45
C VAL A 226 -12.72 1.81 -10.01
N THR A 227 -12.90 2.85 -9.20
CA THR A 227 -12.85 2.75 -7.74
C THR A 227 -14.18 3.22 -7.17
N ILE A 228 -14.72 2.42 -6.26
CA ILE A 228 -15.99 2.63 -5.58
C ILE A 228 -15.68 2.98 -4.14
N LEU A 229 -16.17 4.12 -3.67
CA LEU A 229 -16.10 4.52 -2.27
C LEU A 229 -17.39 4.09 -1.58
N ALA A 230 -17.31 3.11 -0.70
CA ALA A 230 -18.40 2.69 0.17
C ALA A 230 -18.58 3.69 1.33
N ARG A 231 -19.77 3.77 1.91
CA ARG A 231 -20.02 4.56 3.13
C ARG A 231 -19.36 3.91 4.34
N SER A 232 -19.39 2.57 4.38
CA SER A 232 -18.73 1.74 5.38
C SER A 232 -18.26 0.42 4.77
N HIS A 233 -17.37 -0.29 5.46
CA HIS A 233 -16.95 -1.64 5.06
C HIS A 233 -18.13 -2.64 5.04
N ASP A 234 -19.15 -2.42 5.85
CA ASP A 234 -20.31 -3.32 5.94
C ASP A 234 -21.17 -3.30 4.65
N ASP A 235 -21.09 -2.22 3.86
CA ASP A 235 -21.80 -2.06 2.60
C ASP A 235 -21.21 -2.89 1.45
N PHE A 236 -20.00 -3.45 1.62
CA PHE A 236 -19.28 -4.19 0.57
C PHE A 236 -20.08 -5.35 -0.01
N GLY A 237 -20.81 -6.06 0.84
CA GLY A 237 -21.68 -7.18 0.42
C GLY A 237 -22.80 -6.72 -0.49
N GLU A 238 -23.47 -5.61 -0.13
CA GLU A 238 -24.57 -5.04 -0.89
C GLU A 238 -24.08 -4.43 -2.21
N ILE A 239 -22.97 -3.69 -2.20
CA ILE A 239 -22.35 -3.11 -3.40
C ILE A 239 -21.98 -4.21 -4.41
N ARG A 240 -21.35 -5.30 -3.95
CA ARG A 240 -21.02 -6.46 -4.80
C ARG A 240 -22.27 -7.12 -5.39
N ALA A 241 -23.32 -7.27 -4.58
CA ALA A 241 -24.58 -7.84 -5.04
C ALA A 241 -25.27 -6.94 -6.09
N GLU A 242 -25.24 -5.62 -5.88
CA GLU A 242 -25.77 -4.63 -6.83
C GLU A 242 -24.96 -4.64 -8.14
N ALA A 243 -23.63 -4.63 -8.07
CA ALA A 243 -22.75 -4.69 -9.25
C ALA A 243 -22.99 -5.97 -10.06
N LYS A 244 -23.15 -7.12 -9.38
CA LYS A 244 -23.46 -8.39 -10.02
C LYS A 244 -24.81 -8.38 -10.74
N ARG A 245 -25.84 -7.79 -10.14
CA ARG A 245 -27.15 -7.60 -10.81
C ARG A 245 -27.00 -6.74 -12.05
N ARG A 246 -26.34 -5.58 -11.95
CA ARG A 246 -26.10 -4.70 -13.09
C ARG A 246 -25.34 -5.38 -14.21
N MET A 247 -24.31 -6.15 -13.87
CA MET A 247 -23.58 -6.93 -14.87
C MET A 247 -24.45 -7.99 -15.53
N SER A 248 -25.33 -8.68 -14.78
CA SER A 248 -26.26 -9.65 -15.34
C SER A 248 -27.25 -9.00 -16.30
N GLU A 249 -27.80 -7.84 -15.93
CA GLU A 249 -28.68 -7.05 -16.80
C GLU A 249 -27.95 -6.63 -18.09
N TYR A 250 -26.72 -6.13 -17.96
CA TYR A 250 -25.91 -5.73 -19.11
C TYR A 250 -25.53 -6.93 -19.99
N ASN A 251 -25.17 -8.08 -19.42
CA ASN A 251 -24.92 -9.31 -20.15
C ASN A 251 -26.15 -9.81 -20.94
N SER A 252 -27.37 -9.57 -20.43
CA SER A 252 -28.58 -9.91 -21.19
C SER A 252 -28.70 -9.09 -22.47
N ILE A 253 -28.23 -7.84 -22.47
CA ILE A 253 -28.17 -6.98 -23.67
C ILE A 253 -27.06 -7.45 -24.61
N LEU A 254 -25.91 -7.89 -24.08
CA LEU A 254 -24.77 -8.33 -24.86
C LEU A 254 -24.98 -9.71 -25.52
N ALA A 255 -25.89 -10.50 -24.98
CA ALA A 255 -26.16 -11.86 -25.45
C ALA A 255 -26.57 -11.91 -26.96
N ASP A 256 -27.32 -10.88 -27.42
CA ASP A 256 -27.69 -10.75 -28.83
C ASP A 256 -26.47 -10.54 -29.74
N GLN A 257 -25.42 -9.91 -29.21
CA GLN A 257 -24.14 -9.69 -29.89
C GLN A 257 -23.16 -10.85 -29.73
N GLY A 258 -23.49 -11.87 -28.91
CA GLY A 258 -22.65 -13.01 -28.59
C GLY A 258 -21.56 -12.77 -27.57
N TYR A 259 -21.56 -11.62 -26.88
CA TYR A 259 -20.60 -11.29 -25.86
C TYR A 259 -21.11 -11.59 -24.45
N THR A 260 -20.18 -11.90 -23.55
CA THR A 260 -20.45 -12.08 -22.11
C THR A 260 -19.29 -11.52 -21.29
N LEU A 261 -19.59 -10.55 -20.42
CA LEU A 261 -18.63 -10.04 -19.41
C LEU A 261 -18.54 -11.01 -18.23
N ILE A 262 -17.33 -11.21 -17.74
CA ILE A 262 -16.99 -12.11 -16.64
C ILE A 262 -16.43 -11.30 -15.49
N ASP A 263 -17.13 -11.28 -14.34
CA ASP A 263 -16.79 -10.45 -13.18
C ASP A 263 -15.60 -10.96 -12.38
N ARG A 264 -15.36 -12.26 -12.36
CA ARG A 264 -14.32 -12.91 -11.54
C ARG A 264 -14.35 -12.43 -10.09
N ASN A 265 -15.55 -12.36 -9.51
CA ASN A 265 -15.81 -11.88 -8.13
C ASN A 265 -15.37 -10.43 -7.83
N ARG A 266 -15.21 -9.57 -8.85
CA ARG A 266 -15.03 -8.13 -8.68
C ARG A 266 -16.36 -7.47 -8.31
N PRO A 267 -16.29 -6.31 -7.60
CA PRO A 267 -15.15 -5.49 -7.22
C PRO A 267 -14.39 -6.02 -5.99
N TYR A 268 -13.05 -5.86 -5.99
CA TYR A 268 -12.17 -6.32 -4.93
C TYR A 268 -11.94 -5.24 -3.87
N ASP A 269 -11.86 -5.64 -2.60
CA ASP A 269 -11.32 -4.78 -1.54
C ASP A 269 -9.82 -4.56 -1.72
N GLN A 270 -9.27 -3.60 -0.97
CA GLN A 270 -7.86 -3.20 -1.08
C GLN A 270 -6.88 -4.37 -0.89
N GLU A 271 -7.14 -5.29 0.07
CA GLU A 271 -6.25 -6.43 0.29
C GLU A 271 -6.28 -7.40 -0.88
N THR A 272 -7.45 -7.73 -1.39
CA THR A 272 -7.63 -8.60 -2.55
C THR A 272 -7.06 -7.97 -3.82
N GLN A 273 -7.29 -6.66 -4.01
CA GLN A 273 -6.73 -5.92 -5.14
C GLN A 273 -5.21 -5.92 -5.12
N SER A 274 -4.58 -5.80 -3.93
CA SER A 274 -3.12 -5.77 -3.79
C SER A 274 -2.38 -7.04 -4.23
N ILE A 275 -3.10 -8.15 -4.37
CA ILE A 275 -2.58 -9.44 -4.86
C ILE A 275 -3.13 -9.82 -6.25
N SER A 276 -4.00 -8.99 -6.82
CA SER A 276 -4.55 -9.18 -8.16
C SER A 276 -3.55 -8.68 -9.21
N PHE A 277 -2.92 -9.58 -9.95
CA PHE A 277 -1.91 -9.23 -10.96
C PHE A 277 -2.36 -9.46 -12.40
N ALA A 278 -3.48 -10.18 -12.61
CA ALA A 278 -3.96 -10.50 -13.94
C ALA A 278 -5.49 -10.38 -14.06
N ALA A 279 -5.94 -9.94 -15.22
CA ALA A 279 -7.37 -9.74 -15.49
C ALA A 279 -8.16 -11.07 -15.52
N ASN A 280 -7.53 -12.15 -15.99
CA ASN A 280 -8.12 -13.46 -16.20
C ASN A 280 -7.97 -14.43 -15.02
N LEU A 281 -7.36 -14.02 -13.94
CA LEU A 281 -7.18 -14.83 -12.73
C LEU A 281 -7.93 -14.22 -11.54
N GLU A 282 -8.53 -15.07 -10.73
CA GLU A 282 -9.09 -14.68 -9.45
C GLU A 282 -8.00 -14.73 -8.39
N PRO A 283 -7.85 -13.66 -7.57
CA PRO A 283 -6.90 -13.66 -6.46
C PRO A 283 -7.30 -14.65 -5.37
N ASP A 284 -6.41 -15.58 -4.99
CA ASP A 284 -6.63 -16.47 -3.86
C ASP A 284 -6.12 -15.82 -2.55
N LEU A 285 -6.98 -15.04 -1.93
CA LEU A 285 -6.67 -14.34 -0.68
C LEU A 285 -6.37 -15.30 0.47
N LYS A 286 -6.99 -16.49 0.49
CA LYS A 286 -6.76 -17.49 1.55
C LYS A 286 -5.34 -18.06 1.47
N SER A 287 -4.90 -18.43 0.27
CA SER A 287 -3.53 -18.89 0.05
C SER A 287 -2.52 -17.79 0.33
N ALA A 288 -2.74 -16.57 -0.14
CA ALA A 288 -1.87 -15.43 0.13
C ALA A 288 -1.72 -15.13 1.64
N ARG A 289 -2.81 -15.16 2.39
CA ARG A 289 -2.79 -15.00 3.87
C ARG A 289 -2.03 -16.14 4.55
N ARG A 290 -2.24 -17.39 4.09
CA ARG A 290 -1.52 -18.56 4.62
C ARG A 290 -0.02 -18.48 4.35
N GLU A 291 0.40 -18.16 3.14
CA GLU A 291 1.80 -17.97 2.77
C GLU A 291 2.46 -16.87 3.60
N ARG A 292 1.79 -15.75 3.77
CA ARG A 292 2.24 -14.65 4.63
C ARG A 292 2.41 -15.07 6.08
N ALA A 293 1.44 -15.82 6.63
CA ALA A 293 1.53 -16.35 7.99
C ALA A 293 2.73 -17.31 8.15
N ILE A 294 2.98 -18.18 7.17
CA ILE A 294 4.14 -19.09 7.17
C ILE A 294 5.45 -18.29 7.15
N ILE A 295 5.54 -17.27 6.30
CA ILE A 295 6.72 -16.38 6.23
C ILE A 295 6.98 -15.73 7.60
N PHE A 296 5.95 -15.18 8.24
CA PHE A 296 6.10 -14.57 9.57
C PHE A 296 6.51 -15.58 10.64
N ILE A 297 5.96 -16.79 10.62
CA ILE A 297 6.36 -17.86 11.56
C ILE A 297 7.84 -18.21 11.38
N ILE A 298 8.29 -18.38 10.14
CA ILE A 298 9.71 -18.69 9.84
C ILE A 298 10.61 -17.54 10.29
N LEU A 299 10.25 -16.30 9.99
CA LEU A 299 11.02 -15.11 10.38
C LEU A 299 11.09 -14.92 11.90
N LEU A 300 10.04 -15.31 12.64
CA LEU A 300 10.03 -15.29 14.11
C LEU A 300 10.83 -16.44 14.73
N LEU A 301 10.88 -17.59 14.08
CA LEU A 301 11.55 -18.78 14.62
C LEU A 301 13.08 -18.57 14.73
N VAL A 302 13.68 -17.89 13.74
CA VAL A 302 15.13 -17.65 13.73
C VAL A 302 15.61 -16.84 14.96
N PRO A 303 15.04 -15.65 15.27
CA PRO A 303 15.45 -14.90 16.46
C PRO A 303 15.05 -15.61 17.77
N ALA A 304 13.96 -16.38 17.78
CA ALA A 304 13.56 -17.15 18.94
C ALA A 304 14.60 -18.22 19.29
N ILE A 305 15.08 -18.96 18.30
CA ILE A 305 16.17 -19.94 18.48
C ILE A 305 17.46 -19.25 18.92
N ASN A 306 17.81 -18.12 18.32
CA ASN A 306 19.00 -17.35 18.66
C ASN A 306 18.96 -16.86 20.12
N LEU A 307 17.86 -16.23 20.54
CA LEU A 307 17.64 -15.77 21.92
C LEU A 307 17.65 -16.94 22.92
N SER A 308 17.01 -18.06 22.57
CA SER A 308 16.97 -19.27 23.37
C SER A 308 18.39 -19.83 23.62
N SER A 309 19.17 -20.04 22.56
CA SER A 309 20.52 -20.55 22.62
C SER A 309 21.46 -19.67 23.45
N MET A 310 21.33 -18.34 23.28
CA MET A 310 22.14 -17.38 24.03
C MET A 310 21.74 -17.29 25.50
N THR A 311 20.46 -17.33 25.82
CA THR A 311 19.96 -17.35 27.19
C THR A 311 20.47 -18.60 27.90
N GLN A 312 20.42 -19.76 27.24
CA GLN A 312 20.91 -21.02 27.77
C GLN A 312 22.44 -20.99 28.01
N SER A 313 23.20 -20.42 27.08
CA SER A 313 24.66 -20.25 27.25
C SER A 313 25.00 -19.34 28.45
N ARG A 314 24.27 -18.21 28.60
CA ARG A 314 24.47 -17.31 29.77
C ARG A 314 24.09 -17.96 31.08
N LEU A 315 23.02 -18.77 31.12
CA LEU A 315 22.60 -19.48 32.31
C LEU A 315 23.66 -20.50 32.74
N ARG A 316 24.24 -21.28 31.80
CA ARG A 316 25.33 -22.26 32.11
C ARG A 316 26.54 -21.55 32.72
N GLN A 317 26.92 -20.38 32.27
CA GLN A 317 28.05 -19.61 32.82
C GLN A 317 27.80 -19.11 34.25
N ARG A 318 26.53 -19.03 34.68
CA ARG A 318 26.10 -18.45 35.98
C ARG A 318 25.57 -19.48 36.97
N VAL A 319 25.72 -20.78 36.70
CA VAL A 319 25.18 -21.82 37.59
C VAL A 319 25.70 -21.64 39.04
N ALA A 320 26.97 -21.31 39.20
CA ALA A 320 27.57 -21.06 40.50
C ALA A 320 26.99 -19.82 41.21
N GLU A 321 26.80 -18.70 40.49
CA GLU A 321 26.19 -17.47 41.02
C GLU A 321 24.74 -17.73 41.45
N ILE A 322 23.96 -18.42 40.61
CA ILE A 322 22.59 -18.82 40.89
C ILE A 322 22.52 -19.70 42.13
N GLY A 323 23.44 -20.68 42.27
CA GLY A 323 23.54 -21.54 43.45
C GLY A 323 23.79 -20.75 44.73
N VAL A 324 24.74 -19.82 44.74
CA VAL A 324 25.02 -18.94 45.88
C VAL A 324 23.80 -18.09 46.26
N ARG A 325 23.14 -17.47 45.29
CA ARG A 325 21.92 -16.63 45.56
C ARG A 325 20.78 -17.45 46.16
N ARG A 326 20.61 -18.69 45.70
CA ARG A 326 19.60 -19.61 46.26
C ARG A 326 19.95 -19.99 47.70
N ALA A 327 21.23 -20.20 48.00
CA ALA A 327 21.69 -20.47 49.37
C ALA A 327 21.40 -19.27 50.31
N PHE A 328 21.42 -18.05 49.80
CA PHE A 328 21.05 -16.83 50.55
C PHE A 328 19.54 -16.48 50.53
N GLY A 329 18.69 -17.44 50.09
CA GLY A 329 17.22 -17.31 50.20
C GLY A 329 16.50 -16.67 49.01
N SER A 330 17.16 -16.46 47.88
CA SER A 330 16.50 -15.98 46.67
C SER A 330 15.46 -16.97 46.16
N THR A 331 14.25 -16.48 45.88
CA THR A 331 13.17 -17.32 45.38
C THR A 331 13.34 -17.64 43.89
N ARG A 332 12.76 -18.75 43.44
CA ARG A 332 12.76 -19.14 42.02
C ARG A 332 12.12 -18.06 41.13
N MET A 333 11.03 -17.42 41.57
CA MET A 333 10.32 -16.37 40.85
C MET A 333 11.15 -15.10 40.67
N GLU A 334 11.96 -14.72 41.65
CA GLU A 334 12.87 -13.56 41.54
C GLU A 334 13.93 -13.78 40.47
N MET A 335 14.50 -14.96 40.37
CA MET A 335 15.47 -15.31 39.34
C MET A 335 14.85 -15.36 37.95
N VAL A 336 13.67 -15.96 37.83
CA VAL A 336 12.88 -15.94 36.56
C VAL A 336 12.58 -14.52 36.14
N GLY A 337 12.11 -13.66 37.04
CA GLY A 337 11.82 -12.25 36.77
C GLY A 337 13.05 -11.47 36.30
N GLN A 338 14.24 -11.77 36.87
CA GLN A 338 15.49 -11.15 36.44
C GLN A 338 15.86 -11.56 35.01
N ILE A 339 15.79 -12.85 34.67
CA ILE A 339 16.10 -13.35 33.31
C ILE A 339 15.14 -12.79 32.28
N ILE A 340 13.86 -12.75 32.59
CA ILE A 340 12.84 -12.12 31.71
C ILE A 340 13.18 -10.65 31.47
N MET A 341 13.56 -9.90 32.51
CA MET A 341 13.92 -8.49 32.39
C MET A 341 15.20 -8.29 31.56
N GLU A 342 16.21 -9.18 31.70
CA GLU A 342 17.41 -9.15 30.88
C GLU A 342 17.09 -9.36 29.40
N ASN A 343 16.29 -10.36 29.08
CA ASN A 343 15.85 -10.63 27.71
C ASN A 343 14.98 -9.50 27.16
N LEU A 344 14.11 -8.90 27.97
CA LEU A 344 13.30 -7.74 27.57
C LEU A 344 14.18 -6.55 27.17
N VAL A 345 15.20 -6.22 27.97
CA VAL A 345 16.10 -5.11 27.65
C VAL A 345 16.85 -5.36 26.34
N VAL A 346 17.38 -6.58 26.16
CA VAL A 346 18.06 -6.97 24.90
C VAL A 346 17.11 -6.86 23.71
N THR A 347 15.90 -7.39 23.83
CA THR A 347 14.90 -7.41 22.74
C THR A 347 14.41 -6.01 22.39
N LEU A 348 14.20 -5.14 23.39
CA LEU A 348 13.80 -3.75 23.13
C LEU A 348 14.92 -2.94 22.46
N LEU A 349 16.18 -3.13 22.88
CA LEU A 349 17.34 -2.49 22.22
C LEU A 349 17.48 -3.00 20.78
N ALA A 350 17.41 -4.30 20.58
CA ALA A 350 17.47 -4.91 19.27
C ALA A 350 16.28 -4.46 18.39
N GLY A 351 15.09 -4.35 18.98
CA GLY A 351 13.89 -3.84 18.31
C GLY A 351 14.05 -2.41 17.82
N ALA A 352 14.57 -1.53 18.68
CA ALA A 352 14.83 -0.14 18.31
C ALA A 352 15.86 -0.03 17.17
N VAL A 353 16.96 -0.79 17.24
CA VAL A 353 17.98 -0.82 16.20
C VAL A 353 17.42 -1.44 14.90
N GLY A 354 16.71 -2.57 14.98
CA GLY A 354 16.11 -3.22 13.82
C GLY A 354 15.08 -2.35 13.12
N LEU A 355 14.20 -1.69 13.87
CA LEU A 355 13.22 -0.74 13.33
C LEU A 355 13.92 0.46 12.67
N PHE A 356 14.93 1.04 13.32
CA PHE A 356 15.69 2.15 12.74
C PHE A 356 16.32 1.77 11.40
N ILE A 357 17.00 0.61 11.35
CA ILE A 357 17.61 0.11 10.11
C ILE A 357 16.54 -0.14 9.04
N SER A 358 15.37 -0.69 9.39
CA SER A 358 14.29 -0.95 8.41
C SER A 358 13.72 0.35 7.83
N ILE A 359 13.57 1.40 8.62
CA ILE A 359 13.14 2.72 8.14
C ILE A 359 14.19 3.30 7.20
N VAL A 360 15.46 3.29 7.58
CA VAL A 360 16.56 3.79 6.74
C VAL A 360 16.62 3.02 5.41
N MET A 361 16.51 1.69 5.46
CA MET A 361 16.51 0.86 4.25
C MET A 361 15.28 1.10 3.37
N ALA A 362 14.11 1.35 3.95
CA ALA A 362 12.91 1.69 3.19
C ALA A 362 13.05 3.02 2.45
N TYR A 363 13.75 4.00 3.03
CA TYR A 363 14.06 5.26 2.36
C TYR A 363 15.14 5.14 1.29
N LEU A 364 16.26 4.48 1.62
CA LEU A 364 17.40 4.37 0.70
C LEU A 364 17.19 3.33 -0.40
N GLY A 365 16.39 2.32 -0.14
CA GLY A 365 16.07 1.23 -1.05
C GLY A 365 14.73 1.38 -1.76
N THR A 366 14.13 2.56 -1.76
CA THR A 366 12.80 2.81 -2.33
C THR A 366 12.67 2.28 -3.76
N ASP A 367 13.65 2.56 -4.61
CA ASP A 367 13.66 2.15 -6.02
C ASP A 367 13.72 0.63 -6.21
N ILE A 368 14.32 -0.08 -5.24
CA ILE A 368 14.44 -1.54 -5.29
C ILE A 368 13.23 -2.22 -4.64
N LEU A 369 12.83 -1.72 -3.46
CA LEU A 369 11.79 -2.35 -2.64
C LEU A 369 10.39 -2.14 -3.18
N PHE A 370 10.15 -1.00 -3.83
CA PHE A 370 8.85 -0.59 -4.33
C PHE A 370 8.81 -0.44 -5.85
N ALA A 371 9.84 -0.94 -6.56
CA ALA A 371 9.82 -1.00 -8.02
C ALA A 371 8.59 -1.77 -8.50
N GLN A 372 7.83 -1.15 -9.41
CA GLN A 372 6.75 -1.81 -10.10
C GLN A 372 7.27 -2.33 -11.45
N PRO A 373 7.31 -3.65 -11.68
CA PRO A 373 7.95 -4.24 -12.87
C PRO A 373 7.38 -3.77 -14.22
N TYR A 374 6.16 -3.24 -14.20
CA TYR A 374 5.43 -2.81 -15.40
C TYR A 374 4.95 -1.36 -15.30
N SER A 375 5.60 -0.53 -14.48
CA SER A 375 5.24 0.88 -14.38
C SER A 375 5.62 1.61 -15.67
N ALA A 376 4.63 2.24 -16.28
CA ALA A 376 4.83 3.17 -17.40
C ALA A 376 5.21 4.58 -16.93
N THR A 377 5.44 4.78 -15.63
CA THR A 377 5.73 6.07 -15.04
C THR A 377 7.20 6.45 -15.19
N LEU A 378 7.47 7.72 -15.47
CA LEU A 378 8.84 8.27 -15.55
C LEU A 378 9.51 8.41 -14.19
N ASN A 379 8.72 8.47 -13.12
CA ASN A 379 9.24 8.78 -11.81
C ASN A 379 9.58 7.52 -11.02
N ALA A 380 10.73 7.56 -10.35
CA ALA A 380 11.08 6.56 -9.36
C ALA A 380 10.02 6.50 -8.24
N PRO A 381 9.79 5.33 -7.63
CA PRO A 381 8.88 5.21 -6.51
C PRO A 381 9.24 6.18 -5.39
N THR A 382 8.27 6.96 -4.94
CA THR A 382 8.43 7.88 -3.82
C THR A 382 7.65 7.39 -2.62
N VAL A 383 8.30 7.28 -1.47
CA VAL A 383 7.66 6.87 -0.21
C VAL A 383 7.49 8.08 0.68
N ASP A 384 6.26 8.45 0.98
CA ASP A 384 5.99 9.48 1.98
C ASP A 384 6.32 8.95 3.39
N SER A 385 6.90 9.80 4.23
CA SER A 385 7.21 9.50 5.62
C SER A 385 5.98 9.05 6.42
N SER A 386 4.80 9.55 6.09
CA SER A 386 3.55 9.16 6.73
C SER A 386 3.21 7.67 6.54
N ILE A 387 3.66 7.08 5.43
CA ILE A 387 3.44 5.65 5.14
C ILE A 387 4.35 4.77 6.01
N LEU A 388 5.65 5.12 6.09
CA LEU A 388 6.64 4.35 6.82
C LEU A 388 6.53 4.51 8.34
N LEU A 389 6.16 5.71 8.80
CA LEU A 389 6.02 6.05 10.22
C LEU A 389 4.58 5.88 10.73
N HIS A 390 3.77 5.05 10.07
CA HIS A 390 2.41 4.80 10.53
C HIS A 390 2.41 4.16 11.93
N PRO A 391 1.53 4.57 12.86
CA PRO A 391 1.50 4.05 14.24
C PRO A 391 1.44 2.52 14.33
N SER A 392 0.78 1.86 13.38
CA SER A 392 0.71 0.39 13.32
C SER A 392 2.09 -0.25 13.13
N THR A 393 3.05 0.39 12.42
CA THR A 393 4.42 -0.11 12.24
C THR A 393 5.12 -0.27 13.59
N PHE A 394 4.99 0.74 14.47
CA PHE A 394 5.55 0.70 15.82
C PHE A 394 4.84 -0.35 16.70
N LEU A 395 3.52 -0.49 16.55
CA LEU A 395 2.75 -1.49 17.28
C LEU A 395 3.18 -2.91 16.89
N TYR A 396 3.37 -3.18 15.59
CA TYR A 396 3.89 -4.47 15.13
C TYR A 396 5.31 -4.74 15.64
N ALA A 397 6.21 -3.75 15.58
CA ALA A 397 7.56 -3.91 16.14
C ALA A 397 7.52 -4.29 17.61
N LEU A 398 6.67 -3.61 18.40
CA LEU A 398 6.48 -3.91 19.83
C LEU A 398 5.91 -5.32 20.05
N LEU A 399 4.88 -5.68 19.28
CA LEU A 399 4.26 -7.01 19.33
C LEU A 399 5.31 -8.11 19.04
N PHE A 400 6.12 -7.96 18.02
CA PHE A 400 7.18 -8.91 17.70
C PHE A 400 8.25 -8.99 18.79
N CYS A 401 8.61 -7.87 19.43
CA CYS A 401 9.50 -7.88 20.60
C CYS A 401 8.92 -8.69 21.75
N PHE A 402 7.61 -8.56 22.03
CA PHE A 402 6.95 -9.36 23.07
C PHE A 402 6.82 -10.84 22.69
N CYS A 403 6.50 -11.16 21.43
CA CYS A 403 6.47 -12.55 20.96
C CYS A 403 7.83 -13.24 21.16
N LEU A 404 8.92 -12.55 20.82
CA LEU A 404 10.27 -13.07 21.00
C LEU A 404 10.63 -13.29 22.48
N LEU A 405 10.14 -12.40 23.36
CA LEU A 405 10.32 -12.56 24.80
C LEU A 405 9.62 -13.83 25.32
N TYR A 406 8.39 -14.09 24.86
CA TYR A 406 7.60 -15.24 25.30
C TYR A 406 8.15 -16.57 24.79
N THR A 407 8.79 -16.59 23.61
CA THR A 407 9.43 -17.80 23.04
C THR A 407 10.78 -18.12 23.66
N SER A 408 11.31 -17.26 24.53
CA SER A 408 12.52 -17.53 25.30
C SER A 408 12.27 -18.68 26.29
N PRO A 409 13.20 -19.68 26.41
CA PRO A 409 12.95 -20.85 27.23
C PRO A 409 12.69 -20.49 28.68
N SER A 410 11.64 -21.08 29.21
CA SER A 410 11.34 -20.96 30.63
C SER A 410 12.43 -21.68 31.43
N PRO A 411 12.87 -21.13 32.59
CA PRO A 411 13.77 -21.81 33.50
C PRO A 411 13.23 -23.15 34.07
N ARG A 412 12.04 -23.57 33.60
CA ARG A 412 11.52 -24.92 33.94
C ARG A 412 12.20 -26.04 33.19
N ASP A 413 12.88 -25.70 32.09
CA ASP A 413 13.54 -26.69 31.20
C ASP A 413 15.04 -26.84 31.49
N CYS A 414 15.53 -26.21 32.56
CA CYS A 414 16.91 -26.32 33.06
C CYS A 414 17.01 -27.01 34.42
#